data_416e9d7f682ec6e489b8fbc09056aef9
#
_entry.id   416e9d7f682ec6e489b8fbc09056aef9
#
_cell.length_a   1.000
_cell.length_b   1.000
_cell.length_c   1.000
_cell.angle_alpha   90.00
_cell.angle_beta   90.00
_cell.angle_gamma   90.00
#
_symmetry.space_group_name_H-M   'P 1'
#
loop_
_entity.id
_entity.type
_entity.pdbx_description
1 polymer ?
#
loop_
_entity_poly.entity_id
_entity_poly.type
_entity_poly.pdbx_seq_one_letter_code
_entity_poly.pdbx_strand_id
1 'polypeptide(L)'
;MKADARSATRLNSILDDYSVGSGQHANKQKSSIFFSPNCGASMKRGVRSITQIFREALSEKYLGLPTANGRVTEDQLVHIFERARSKVQGWCERFLSCAAKEVLLKSVIQALPTYTMSCFKLTKGLCKKITAVMSKYWWAGSLDKKGMHWQSWEKMAISKNHGGLGFRDLETFNDAMLAKQSWRLMEKPESLCARVLKGRYYPSGDVLSAECPSGASQIWRSICKGREVLKKGLIRRIGDGMRTEIWHDNWIAGSPSMKPMGRRDAEPV
;
A
#
# COMPACT_ATOMS: atom_id res chain seq x y z
N MET A 1 -8.22 15.67 19.71
CA MET A 1 -8.77 16.35 20.93
C MET A 1 -8.82 17.85 20.68
N LYS A 2 -9.57 18.61 21.47
CA LYS A 2 -9.49 20.08 21.43
C LYS A 2 -8.15 20.52 22.01
N ALA A 3 -7.58 21.60 21.47
CA ALA A 3 -6.31 22.16 21.95
C ALA A 3 -6.57 23.12 23.13
N ASP A 4 -7.06 22.59 24.23
CA ASP A 4 -7.33 23.36 25.47
C ASP A 4 -6.63 22.71 26.69
N ALA A 5 -6.48 23.47 27.74
CA ALA A 5 -5.81 23.05 29.00
C ALA A 5 -6.48 21.82 29.60
N ARG A 6 -7.82 21.79 29.63
CA ARG A 6 -8.60 20.70 30.22
C ARG A 6 -8.35 19.38 29.52
N SER A 7 -8.35 19.39 28.16
CA SER A 7 -8.07 18.20 27.36
C SER A 7 -6.62 17.73 27.51
N ALA A 8 -5.66 18.67 27.63
CA ALA A 8 -4.26 18.34 27.85
C ALA A 8 -4.01 17.69 29.23
N THR A 9 -4.62 18.24 30.29
CA THR A 9 -4.53 17.67 31.65
C THR A 9 -5.16 16.27 31.68
N ARG A 10 -6.34 16.10 31.06
CA ARG A 10 -6.99 14.78 30.97
C ARG A 10 -6.17 13.75 30.21
N LEU A 11 -5.48 14.18 29.14
CA LEU A 11 -4.56 13.31 28.42
C LEU A 11 -3.41 12.84 29.30
N ASN A 12 -2.78 13.73 30.06
CA ASN A 12 -1.72 13.34 30.99
C ASN A 12 -2.25 12.35 32.05
N SER A 13 -3.42 12.61 32.66
CA SER A 13 -4.02 11.67 33.59
C SER A 13 -4.22 10.27 32.98
N ILE A 14 -4.74 10.18 31.77
CA ILE A 14 -4.91 8.89 31.08
C ILE A 14 -3.55 8.20 30.83
N LEU A 15 -2.52 8.94 30.44
CA LEU A 15 -1.19 8.39 30.22
C LEU A 15 -0.54 7.92 31.53
N ASP A 16 -0.77 8.63 32.63
CA ASP A 16 -0.28 8.27 33.97
C ASP A 16 -1.02 7.02 34.47
N ASP A 17 -2.34 6.94 34.35
CA ASP A 17 -3.15 5.76 34.71
C ASP A 17 -2.69 4.54 33.91
N TYR A 18 -2.46 4.71 32.60
CA TYR A 18 -1.92 3.65 31.74
C TYR A 18 -0.53 3.19 32.19
N SER A 19 0.32 4.15 32.58
CA SER A 19 1.68 3.83 33.03
C SER A 19 1.69 3.05 34.34
N VAL A 20 0.80 3.36 35.26
CA VAL A 20 0.62 2.63 36.52
C VAL A 20 0.14 1.19 36.24
N GLY A 21 -0.84 1.03 35.33
CA GLY A 21 -1.40 -0.29 35.02
C GLY A 21 -0.49 -1.18 34.19
N SER A 22 0.32 -0.62 33.27
CA SER A 22 1.12 -1.36 32.31
C SER A 22 2.62 -1.40 32.61
N GLY A 23 3.11 -0.54 33.50
CA GLY A 23 4.55 -0.34 33.73
C GLY A 23 5.26 0.39 32.56
N GLN A 24 4.54 0.88 31.56
CA GLN A 24 5.11 1.56 30.38
C GLN A 24 4.90 3.08 30.50
N HIS A 25 5.98 3.85 30.40
CA HIS A 25 5.92 5.31 30.44
C HIS A 25 6.04 5.96 29.07
N ALA A 26 5.23 6.99 28.82
CA ALA A 26 5.34 7.78 27.60
C ALA A 26 6.65 8.57 27.58
N ASN A 27 7.49 8.35 26.57
CA ASN A 27 8.73 9.09 26.40
C ASN A 27 8.46 10.47 25.80
N LYS A 28 8.41 11.51 26.63
CA LYS A 28 8.10 12.89 26.23
C LYS A 28 9.12 13.48 25.25
N GLN A 29 10.40 13.08 25.34
CA GLN A 29 11.46 13.56 24.43
C GLN A 29 11.32 13.00 23.01
N LYS A 30 10.81 11.77 22.88
CA LYS A 30 10.53 11.11 21.59
C LYS A 30 9.13 11.40 21.07
N SER A 31 8.27 11.99 21.90
CA SER A 31 6.90 12.35 21.54
C SER A 31 6.86 13.68 20.78
N SER A 32 5.88 13.84 19.93
CA SER A 32 5.59 15.09 19.22
C SER A 32 4.09 15.39 19.25
N ILE A 33 3.76 16.68 19.20
CA ILE A 33 2.38 17.16 19.09
C ILE A 33 2.21 17.82 17.72
N PHE A 34 1.13 17.50 17.06
CA PHE A 34 0.71 18.18 15.83
C PHE A 34 -0.54 19.01 16.11
N PHE A 35 -0.50 20.27 15.75
CA PHE A 35 -1.62 21.19 15.88
C PHE A 35 -2.24 21.49 14.51
N SER A 36 -3.56 21.70 14.49
CA SER A 36 -4.23 22.23 13.31
C SER A 36 -3.68 23.63 12.96
N PRO A 37 -3.61 24.00 11.66
CA PRO A 37 -3.21 25.35 11.24
C PRO A 37 -4.00 26.48 11.94
N ASN A 38 -5.25 26.22 12.29
CA ASN A 38 -6.14 27.19 12.96
C ASN A 38 -5.93 27.29 14.48
N CYS A 39 -4.97 26.57 15.05
CA CYS A 39 -4.72 26.61 16.50
C CYS A 39 -3.89 27.84 16.85
N GLY A 40 -4.42 28.70 17.73
CA GLY A 40 -3.75 29.92 18.17
C GLY A 40 -2.47 29.65 18.98
N ALA A 41 -1.50 30.56 18.88
CA ALA A 41 -0.18 30.41 19.53
C ALA A 41 -0.25 30.29 21.06
N SER A 42 -1.19 30.96 21.71
CA SER A 42 -1.40 30.87 23.16
C SER A 42 -1.88 29.49 23.61
N MET A 43 -2.82 28.89 22.84
CA MET A 43 -3.30 27.53 23.08
C MET A 43 -2.20 26.50 22.86
N LYS A 44 -1.40 26.64 21.81
CA LYS A 44 -0.24 25.77 21.56
C LYS A 44 0.74 25.77 22.72
N ARG A 45 1.06 26.96 23.24
CA ARG A 45 1.95 27.12 24.42
C ARG A 45 1.35 26.46 25.67
N GLY A 46 0.06 26.70 25.96
CA GLY A 46 -0.63 26.07 27.07
C GLY A 46 -0.62 24.54 27.03
N VAL A 47 -0.93 23.95 25.88
CA VAL A 47 -0.90 22.49 25.74
C VAL A 47 0.52 21.93 25.89
N ARG A 48 1.54 22.58 25.33
CA ARG A 48 2.94 22.16 25.48
C ARG A 48 3.42 22.24 26.93
N SER A 49 3.08 23.28 27.64
CA SER A 49 3.47 23.42 29.05
C SER A 49 2.84 22.35 29.96
N ILE A 50 1.60 21.93 29.67
CA ILE A 50 0.92 20.88 30.42
C ILE A 50 1.46 19.50 30.07
N THR A 51 1.60 19.19 28.77
CA THR A 51 2.03 17.85 28.30
C THR A 51 3.53 17.63 28.42
N GLN A 52 4.32 18.70 28.56
CA GLN A 52 5.80 18.66 28.55
C GLN A 52 6.36 18.08 27.22
N ILE A 53 5.62 18.20 26.10
CA ILE A 53 6.05 17.79 24.78
C ILE A 53 6.21 19.06 23.93
N PHE A 54 7.46 19.41 23.64
CA PHE A 54 7.79 20.66 22.94
C PHE A 54 7.96 20.50 21.44
N ARG A 55 8.23 19.28 20.98
CA ARG A 55 8.42 19.01 19.56
C ARG A 55 7.08 19.09 18.82
N GLU A 56 6.94 20.10 17.95
CA GLU A 56 5.80 20.20 17.02
C GLU A 56 6.20 19.56 15.70
N ALA A 57 5.76 18.35 15.47
CA ALA A 57 5.93 17.67 14.21
C ALA A 57 4.80 16.66 14.03
N LEU A 58 4.26 16.58 12.83
CA LEU A 58 3.61 15.35 12.41
C LEU A 58 4.73 14.36 12.14
N SER A 59 4.73 13.20 12.80
CA SER A 59 5.74 12.19 12.51
C SER A 59 5.73 11.91 11.01
N GLU A 60 6.87 12.12 10.33
CA GLU A 60 7.00 11.89 8.90
C GLU A 60 6.70 10.43 8.52
N LYS A 61 6.92 9.52 9.46
CA LYS A 61 6.66 8.09 9.29
C LYS A 61 5.90 7.51 10.48
N TYR A 62 4.89 6.74 10.19
CA TYR A 62 4.17 5.91 11.16
C TYR A 62 4.30 4.45 10.75
N LEU A 63 4.87 3.62 11.63
CA LEU A 63 5.19 2.20 11.34
C LEU A 63 5.97 2.02 10.01
N GLY A 64 6.91 2.93 9.74
CA GLY A 64 7.74 2.90 8.53
C GLY A 64 7.08 3.42 7.25
N LEU A 65 5.81 3.80 7.31
CA LEU A 65 5.06 4.41 6.19
C LEU A 65 4.96 5.92 6.37
N PRO A 66 4.94 6.70 5.27
CA PRO A 66 4.74 8.14 5.34
C PRO A 66 3.36 8.46 5.90
N THR A 67 3.31 9.37 6.87
CA THR A 67 2.06 9.96 7.37
C THR A 67 1.66 11.10 6.43
N ALA A 68 0.96 10.75 5.36
CA ALA A 68 0.58 11.74 4.36
C ALA A 68 -0.69 12.49 4.77
N ASN A 69 -0.57 13.79 5.02
CA ASN A 69 -1.68 14.73 4.89
C ASN A 69 -1.83 15.07 3.41
N GLY A 70 -2.54 14.24 2.64
CA GLY A 70 -2.74 14.43 1.21
C GLY A 70 -2.18 13.30 0.35
N ARG A 71 -1.65 13.65 -0.82
CA ARG A 71 -1.10 12.68 -1.79
C ARG A 71 0.32 12.29 -1.39
N VAL A 72 0.60 10.98 -1.30
CA VAL A 72 1.97 10.48 -1.12
C VAL A 72 2.80 10.85 -2.36
N THR A 73 3.86 11.62 -2.14
CA THR A 73 4.78 12.04 -3.19
C THR A 73 5.90 11.00 -3.37
N GLU A 74 6.58 11.07 -4.52
CA GLU A 74 7.72 10.18 -4.77
C GLU A 74 8.84 10.39 -3.76
N ASP A 75 9.08 11.65 -3.34
CA ASP A 75 10.13 12.00 -2.36
C ASP A 75 9.94 11.29 -1.01
N GLN A 76 8.70 11.12 -0.58
CA GLN A 76 8.39 10.40 0.66
C GLN A 76 8.71 8.90 0.57
N LEU A 77 8.79 8.34 -0.63
CA LEU A 77 9.06 6.94 -0.91
C LEU A 77 10.44 6.69 -1.49
N VAL A 78 11.24 7.75 -1.75
CA VAL A 78 12.57 7.65 -2.35
C VAL A 78 13.51 6.75 -1.52
N HIS A 79 13.32 6.70 -0.21
CA HIS A 79 14.09 5.84 0.68
C HIS A 79 14.02 4.34 0.32
N ILE A 80 12.96 3.89 -0.36
CA ILE A 80 12.84 2.50 -0.85
C ILE A 80 13.85 2.28 -1.98
N PHE A 81 13.93 3.24 -2.91
CA PHE A 81 14.89 3.22 -4.00
C PHE A 81 16.34 3.30 -3.48
N GLU A 82 16.61 4.18 -2.53
CA GLU A 82 17.92 4.33 -1.92
C GLU A 82 18.38 3.04 -1.21
N ARG A 83 17.46 2.39 -0.47
CA ARG A 83 17.73 1.08 0.14
C ARG A 83 18.00 0.00 -0.91
N ALA A 84 17.24 -0.03 -1.99
CA ALA A 84 17.47 -0.97 -3.09
C ALA A 84 18.85 -0.73 -3.72
N ARG A 85 19.19 0.52 -4.02
CA ARG A 85 20.49 0.92 -4.57
C ARG A 85 21.65 0.55 -3.64
N SER A 86 21.54 0.89 -2.36
CA SER A 86 22.58 0.57 -1.35
C SER A 86 22.82 -0.94 -1.21
N LYS A 87 21.73 -1.76 -1.21
CA LYS A 87 21.85 -3.22 -1.17
C LYS A 87 22.59 -3.75 -2.40
N VAL A 88 22.19 -3.30 -3.58
CA VAL A 88 22.83 -3.71 -4.83
C VAL A 88 24.28 -3.26 -4.88
N GLN A 89 24.60 -2.04 -4.44
CA GLN A 89 25.98 -1.55 -4.38
C GLN A 89 26.87 -2.47 -3.54
N GLY A 90 26.42 -2.92 -2.38
CA GLY A 90 27.17 -3.87 -1.54
C GLY A 90 27.35 -5.27 -2.15
N TRP A 91 26.61 -5.60 -3.23
CA TRP A 91 26.80 -6.84 -3.98
C TRP A 91 27.71 -6.70 -5.19
N CYS A 92 27.92 -5.48 -5.70
CA CYS A 92 28.74 -5.22 -6.88
C CYS A 92 30.20 -5.66 -6.70
N GLU A 93 30.69 -5.66 -5.48
CA GLU A 93 32.04 -6.11 -5.12
C GLU A 93 32.19 -7.64 -5.07
N ARG A 94 31.09 -8.38 -5.20
CA ARG A 94 31.08 -9.84 -5.11
C ARG A 94 30.91 -10.45 -6.49
N PHE A 95 31.77 -11.37 -6.85
CA PHE A 95 31.63 -12.17 -8.08
C PHE A 95 30.53 -13.23 -7.92
N LEU A 96 29.28 -12.82 -8.16
CA LEU A 96 28.13 -13.70 -8.02
C LEU A 96 27.73 -14.32 -9.35
N SER A 97 27.37 -15.60 -9.32
CA SER A 97 26.80 -16.30 -10.46
C SER A 97 25.43 -15.69 -10.84
N CYS A 98 24.96 -15.93 -12.08
CA CYS A 98 23.64 -15.49 -12.51
C CYS A 98 22.50 -16.03 -11.61
N ALA A 99 22.62 -17.28 -11.14
CA ALA A 99 21.66 -17.86 -10.21
C ALA A 99 21.62 -17.13 -8.86
N ALA A 100 22.79 -16.78 -8.31
CA ALA A 100 22.86 -16.00 -7.08
C ALA A 100 22.28 -14.59 -7.23
N LYS A 101 22.57 -13.92 -8.36
CA LYS A 101 21.95 -12.62 -8.69
C LYS A 101 20.43 -12.71 -8.78
N GLU A 102 19.89 -13.76 -9.45
CA GLU A 102 18.44 -13.98 -9.55
C GLU A 102 17.82 -14.10 -8.16
N VAL A 103 18.39 -14.93 -7.29
CA VAL A 103 17.89 -15.12 -5.92
C VAL A 103 17.90 -13.81 -5.15
N LEU A 104 19.01 -13.07 -5.15
CA LEU A 104 19.14 -11.80 -4.41
C LEU A 104 18.17 -10.74 -4.91
N LEU A 105 18.03 -10.57 -6.23
CA LEU A 105 17.09 -9.62 -6.80
C LEU A 105 15.65 -9.96 -6.43
N LYS A 106 15.26 -11.23 -6.49
CA LYS A 106 13.91 -11.67 -6.16
C LYS A 106 13.61 -11.63 -4.67
N SER A 107 14.51 -12.14 -3.84
CA SER A 107 14.26 -12.27 -2.41
C SER A 107 14.47 -10.98 -1.62
N VAL A 108 15.33 -10.08 -2.10
CA VAL A 108 15.65 -8.84 -1.40
C VAL A 108 15.05 -7.62 -2.10
N ILE A 109 15.47 -7.34 -3.35
CA ILE A 109 15.09 -6.07 -3.99
C ILE A 109 13.59 -6.02 -4.30
N GLN A 110 13.01 -7.09 -4.84
CA GLN A 110 11.57 -7.14 -5.11
C GLN A 110 10.73 -7.23 -3.83
N ALA A 111 11.30 -7.64 -2.71
CA ALA A 111 10.62 -7.69 -1.43
C ALA A 111 10.60 -6.34 -0.70
N LEU A 112 11.60 -5.46 -0.91
CA LEU A 112 11.72 -4.17 -0.23
C LEU A 112 10.45 -3.31 -0.30
N PRO A 113 9.81 -3.10 -1.46
CA PRO A 113 8.63 -2.25 -1.57
C PRO A 113 7.33 -2.95 -1.14
N THR A 114 7.31 -4.26 -0.88
CA THR A 114 6.08 -5.06 -0.70
C THR A 114 5.17 -4.52 0.39
N TYR A 115 5.73 -4.12 1.54
CA TYR A 115 4.95 -3.54 2.63
C TYR A 115 4.27 -2.23 2.22
N THR A 116 5.02 -1.33 1.61
CA THR A 116 4.49 -0.06 1.10
C THR A 116 3.46 -0.29 -0.01
N MET A 117 3.70 -1.25 -0.91
CA MET A 117 2.79 -1.64 -1.98
C MET A 117 1.45 -2.18 -1.48
N SER A 118 1.43 -2.78 -0.29
CA SER A 118 0.19 -3.25 0.31
C SER A 118 -0.71 -2.12 0.84
N CYS A 119 -0.15 -0.92 1.02
CA CYS A 119 -0.87 0.25 1.56
C CYS A 119 -1.06 1.35 0.51
N PHE A 120 -0.07 1.54 -0.38
CA PHE A 120 -0.04 2.64 -1.33
C PHE A 120 0.20 2.19 -2.77
N LYS A 121 -0.45 2.87 -3.71
CA LYS A 121 -0.07 2.77 -5.12
C LYS A 121 1.21 3.57 -5.32
N LEU A 122 2.30 2.86 -5.69
CA LEU A 122 3.58 3.48 -6.03
C LEU A 122 3.48 4.24 -7.35
N THR A 123 4.32 5.26 -7.50
CA THR A 123 4.43 5.98 -8.77
C THR A 123 5.15 5.11 -9.82
N LYS A 124 4.77 5.29 -11.09
CA LYS A 124 5.46 4.61 -12.20
C LYS A 124 6.95 4.96 -12.23
N GLY A 125 7.29 6.22 -11.89
CA GLY A 125 8.67 6.67 -11.81
C GLY A 125 9.50 5.86 -10.82
N LEU A 126 9.00 5.67 -9.61
CA LEU A 126 9.68 4.88 -8.58
C LEU A 126 9.83 3.40 -8.99
N CYS A 127 8.78 2.79 -9.53
CA CYS A 127 8.85 1.41 -10.05
C CYS A 127 9.93 1.29 -11.14
N LYS A 128 9.97 2.21 -12.10
CA LYS A 128 10.99 2.25 -13.17
C LYS A 128 12.40 2.43 -12.61
N LYS A 129 12.61 3.32 -11.61
CA LYS A 129 13.91 3.52 -10.96
C LYS A 129 14.42 2.23 -10.29
N ILE A 130 13.57 1.53 -9.55
CA ILE A 130 13.93 0.26 -8.90
C ILE A 130 14.22 -0.81 -9.97
N THR A 131 13.39 -0.93 -10.98
CA THR A 131 13.58 -1.86 -12.11
C THR A 131 14.91 -1.58 -12.84
N ALA A 132 15.25 -0.32 -13.08
CA ALA A 132 16.50 0.06 -13.72
C ALA A 132 17.74 -0.37 -12.90
N VAL A 133 17.69 -0.24 -11.56
CA VAL A 133 18.75 -0.73 -10.68
C VAL A 133 18.89 -2.26 -10.79
N MET A 134 17.78 -2.99 -10.76
CA MET A 134 17.78 -4.46 -10.90
C MET A 134 18.35 -4.87 -12.26
N SER A 135 17.90 -4.26 -13.34
CA SER A 135 18.34 -4.55 -14.70
C SER A 135 19.82 -4.25 -14.89
N LYS A 136 20.30 -3.10 -14.40
CA LYS A 136 21.70 -2.71 -14.51
C LYS A 136 22.62 -3.69 -13.75
N TYR A 137 22.23 -4.07 -12.55
CA TYR A 137 22.97 -5.07 -11.78
C TYR A 137 22.96 -6.46 -12.45
N TRP A 138 21.83 -6.87 -12.99
CA TRP A 138 21.72 -8.15 -13.69
C TRP A 138 22.72 -8.25 -14.85
N TRP A 139 22.75 -7.25 -15.72
CA TRP A 139 23.53 -7.27 -16.95
C TRP A 139 25.00 -6.87 -16.74
N ALA A 140 25.27 -5.85 -15.95
CA ALA A 140 26.62 -5.32 -15.76
C ALA A 140 27.32 -5.85 -14.49
N GLY A 141 26.58 -6.44 -13.54
CA GLY A 141 27.11 -6.82 -12.22
C GLY A 141 27.54 -5.64 -11.36
N SER A 142 27.36 -4.40 -11.83
CA SER A 142 27.76 -3.16 -11.17
C SER A 142 26.80 -2.05 -11.54
N LEU A 143 26.66 -1.06 -10.65
CA LEU A 143 25.84 0.15 -10.93
C LEU A 143 26.61 1.22 -11.70
N ASP A 144 27.95 1.13 -11.78
CA ASP A 144 28.79 2.12 -12.42
C ASP A 144 29.20 1.74 -13.85
N LYS A 145 29.21 0.44 -14.13
CA LYS A 145 29.57 -0.08 -15.47
C LYS A 145 28.40 -0.03 -16.42
N LYS A 146 28.68 0.18 -17.71
CA LYS A 146 27.74 -0.02 -18.78
C LYS A 146 27.79 -1.51 -19.19
N GLY A 147 26.66 -2.18 -19.18
CA GLY A 147 26.50 -3.55 -19.67
C GLY A 147 25.56 -3.60 -20.87
N MET A 148 25.77 -4.57 -21.75
CA MET A 148 24.86 -4.82 -22.86
C MET A 148 23.62 -5.56 -22.32
N HIS A 149 22.44 -5.02 -22.59
CA HIS A 149 21.16 -5.63 -22.24
C HIS A 149 20.70 -6.51 -23.41
N TRP A 150 20.89 -7.82 -23.29
CA TRP A 150 20.50 -8.79 -24.32
C TRP A 150 19.00 -8.96 -24.48
N GLN A 151 18.25 -8.69 -23.42
CA GLN A 151 16.79 -8.74 -23.42
C GLN A 151 16.18 -7.60 -22.63
N SER A 152 14.97 -7.19 -23.00
CA SER A 152 14.22 -6.22 -22.25
C SER A 152 13.75 -6.80 -20.90
N TRP A 153 13.55 -5.92 -19.91
CA TRP A 153 13.09 -6.35 -18.59
C TRP A 153 11.71 -7.00 -18.63
N GLU A 154 10.84 -6.55 -19.53
CA GLU A 154 9.50 -7.12 -19.74
C GLU A 154 9.59 -8.60 -20.14
N LYS A 155 10.50 -8.95 -21.05
CA LYS A 155 10.74 -10.35 -21.43
C LYS A 155 11.29 -11.18 -20.27
N MET A 156 12.17 -10.59 -19.45
CA MET A 156 12.70 -11.26 -18.26
C MET A 156 11.63 -11.44 -17.16
N ALA A 157 10.60 -10.58 -17.13
CA ALA A 157 9.49 -10.67 -16.20
C ALA A 157 8.47 -11.77 -16.54
N ILE A 158 8.50 -12.29 -17.78
CA ILE A 158 7.67 -13.43 -18.16
C ILE A 158 8.00 -14.65 -17.29
N SER A 159 7.00 -15.50 -17.03
CA SER A 159 7.20 -16.71 -16.23
C SER A 159 8.23 -17.67 -16.86
N LYS A 160 8.90 -18.46 -16.04
CA LYS A 160 9.90 -19.44 -16.51
C LYS A 160 9.32 -20.44 -17.52
N ASN A 161 8.05 -20.82 -17.35
CA ASN A 161 7.35 -21.73 -18.26
C ASN A 161 7.15 -21.15 -19.67
N HIS A 162 7.28 -19.82 -19.82
CA HIS A 162 7.13 -19.11 -21.10
C HIS A 162 8.45 -18.46 -21.56
N GLY A 163 9.58 -18.96 -21.06
CA GLY A 163 10.92 -18.52 -21.49
C GLY A 163 11.47 -17.26 -20.83
N GLY A 164 10.80 -16.73 -19.80
CA GLY A 164 11.31 -15.63 -18.99
C GLY A 164 12.08 -16.12 -17.75
N LEU A 165 12.51 -15.20 -16.92
CA LEU A 165 13.14 -15.49 -15.63
C LEU A 165 12.15 -15.37 -14.45
N GLY A 166 10.93 -14.90 -14.69
CA GLY A 166 9.90 -14.72 -13.67
C GLY A 166 10.23 -13.62 -12.65
N PHE A 167 10.90 -12.56 -13.09
CA PHE A 167 10.97 -11.34 -12.30
C PHE A 167 9.58 -10.70 -12.24
N ARG A 168 9.26 -10.03 -11.12
CA ARG A 168 7.97 -9.35 -10.99
C ARG A 168 8.00 -8.01 -11.70
N ASP A 169 6.97 -7.72 -12.48
CA ASP A 169 6.65 -6.35 -12.84
C ASP A 169 6.11 -5.64 -11.60
N LEU A 170 6.79 -4.58 -11.16
CA LEU A 170 6.49 -3.91 -9.89
C LEU A 170 5.16 -3.14 -9.93
N GLU A 171 4.75 -2.62 -11.10
CA GLU A 171 3.49 -1.90 -11.24
C GLU A 171 2.31 -2.86 -11.10
N THR A 172 2.34 -3.96 -11.85
CA THR A 172 1.30 -5.01 -11.81
C THR A 172 1.27 -5.71 -10.45
N PHE A 173 2.44 -5.97 -9.86
CA PHE A 173 2.52 -6.57 -8.53
C PHE A 173 1.93 -5.67 -7.45
N ASN A 174 2.16 -4.35 -7.52
CA ASN A 174 1.54 -3.38 -6.61
C ASN A 174 0.02 -3.39 -6.75
N ASP A 175 -0.51 -3.46 -7.97
CA ASP A 175 -1.95 -3.56 -8.20
C ASP A 175 -2.54 -4.84 -7.60
N ALA A 176 -1.85 -5.96 -7.74
CA ALA A 176 -2.27 -7.22 -7.12
C ALA A 176 -2.25 -7.16 -5.58
N MET A 177 -1.25 -6.49 -4.99
CA MET A 177 -1.18 -6.30 -3.53
C MET A 177 -2.34 -5.45 -3.01
N LEU A 178 -2.73 -4.41 -3.74
CA LEU A 178 -3.87 -3.56 -3.41
C LEU A 178 -5.21 -4.27 -3.66
N ALA A 179 -5.31 -5.08 -4.72
CA ALA A 179 -6.46 -5.93 -4.98
C ALA A 179 -6.68 -6.93 -3.83
N LYS A 180 -5.60 -7.50 -3.28
CA LYS A 180 -5.65 -8.35 -2.09
C LYS A 180 -6.23 -7.62 -0.87
N GLN A 181 -5.95 -6.33 -0.69
CA GLN A 181 -6.57 -5.57 0.41
C GLN A 181 -8.08 -5.41 0.17
N SER A 182 -8.51 -5.10 -1.05
CA SER A 182 -9.93 -5.04 -1.40
C SER A 182 -10.64 -6.38 -1.15
N TRP A 183 -10.01 -7.49 -1.53
CA TRP A 183 -10.48 -8.84 -1.23
C TRP A 183 -10.65 -9.08 0.28
N ARG A 184 -9.64 -8.69 1.09
CA ARG A 184 -9.72 -8.85 2.56
C ARG A 184 -10.85 -8.06 3.18
N LEU A 185 -11.18 -6.89 2.66
CA LEU A 185 -12.32 -6.10 3.15
C LEU A 185 -13.66 -6.77 2.85
N MET A 186 -13.76 -7.51 1.74
CA MET A 186 -14.96 -8.31 1.40
C MET A 186 -15.05 -9.57 2.26
N GLU A 187 -13.95 -10.30 2.39
CA GLU A 187 -13.91 -11.59 3.07
C GLU A 187 -14.06 -11.47 4.59
N LYS A 188 -13.52 -10.35 5.16
CA LYS A 188 -13.49 -10.11 6.61
C LYS A 188 -14.12 -8.76 6.97
N PRO A 189 -15.43 -8.59 6.77
CA PRO A 189 -16.13 -7.33 7.01
C PRO A 189 -16.12 -6.91 8.50
N GLU A 190 -15.96 -7.87 9.40
CA GLU A 190 -15.93 -7.65 10.86
C GLU A 190 -14.55 -7.15 11.35
N SER A 191 -13.52 -7.18 10.51
CA SER A 191 -12.20 -6.68 10.90
C SER A 191 -12.25 -5.18 11.21
N LEU A 192 -11.43 -4.73 12.17
CA LEU A 192 -11.37 -3.32 12.56
C LEU A 192 -11.13 -2.40 11.33
N CYS A 193 -10.23 -2.80 10.44
CA CYS A 193 -9.94 -2.06 9.22
C CYS A 193 -11.19 -1.94 8.32
N ALA A 194 -11.91 -3.04 8.09
CA ALA A 194 -13.13 -3.04 7.27
C ALA A 194 -14.22 -2.17 7.91
N ARG A 195 -14.44 -2.28 9.22
CA ARG A 195 -15.43 -1.47 9.95
C ARG A 195 -15.13 0.02 9.87
N VAL A 196 -13.87 0.43 10.08
CA VAL A 196 -13.44 1.84 10.00
C VAL A 196 -13.63 2.38 8.59
N LEU A 197 -13.20 1.63 7.56
CA LEU A 197 -13.33 2.06 6.16
C LEU A 197 -14.80 2.07 5.72
N LYS A 198 -15.61 1.09 6.14
CA LYS A 198 -17.06 1.06 5.89
C LYS A 198 -17.74 2.29 6.46
N GLY A 199 -17.54 2.59 7.75
CA GLY A 199 -18.17 3.74 8.40
C GLY A 199 -17.79 5.08 7.74
N ARG A 200 -16.62 5.18 7.10
CA ARG A 200 -16.16 6.43 6.47
C ARG A 200 -16.52 6.54 4.98
N TYR A 201 -16.44 5.46 4.21
CA TYR A 201 -16.47 5.53 2.74
C TYR A 201 -17.66 4.82 2.09
N TYR A 202 -18.27 3.82 2.76
CA TYR A 202 -19.40 3.06 2.22
C TYR A 202 -20.33 2.55 3.33
N PRO A 203 -20.94 3.44 4.13
CA PRO A 203 -21.78 3.06 5.28
C PRO A 203 -22.96 2.18 4.85
N SER A 204 -23.55 2.49 3.70
CA SER A 204 -24.58 1.70 3.03
C SER A 204 -24.01 1.10 1.74
N GLY A 205 -24.00 -0.21 1.63
CA GLY A 205 -23.48 -0.92 0.46
C GLY A 205 -22.23 -1.75 0.74
N ASP A 206 -21.49 -2.04 -0.32
CA ASP A 206 -20.34 -2.91 -0.29
C ASP A 206 -19.07 -2.22 -0.83
N VAL A 207 -17.90 -2.80 -0.56
CA VAL A 207 -16.60 -2.26 -0.97
C VAL A 207 -16.44 -2.21 -2.49
N LEU A 208 -17.12 -3.09 -3.26
CA LEU A 208 -17.01 -3.14 -4.72
C LEU A 208 -17.74 -1.97 -5.39
N SER A 209 -18.89 -1.56 -4.84
CA SER A 209 -19.70 -0.45 -5.35
C SER A 209 -19.29 0.91 -4.79
N ALA A 210 -18.47 0.93 -3.72
CA ALA A 210 -18.10 2.14 -3.01
C ALA A 210 -17.45 3.20 -3.91
N GLU A 211 -17.81 4.45 -3.75
CA GLU A 211 -17.20 5.55 -4.48
C GLU A 211 -15.81 5.92 -3.92
N CYS A 212 -15.01 6.59 -4.74
CA CYS A 212 -13.73 7.14 -4.35
C CYS A 212 -13.78 8.67 -4.40
N PRO A 213 -14.25 9.33 -3.33
CA PRO A 213 -14.42 10.76 -3.33
C PRO A 213 -13.07 11.51 -3.46
N SER A 214 -13.09 12.73 -3.98
CA SER A 214 -11.89 13.56 -4.20
C SER A 214 -11.10 13.81 -2.92
N GLY A 215 -11.76 13.94 -1.77
CA GLY A 215 -11.16 14.09 -0.44
C GLY A 215 -10.76 12.79 0.26
N ALA A 216 -10.80 11.65 -0.42
CA ALA A 216 -10.45 10.36 0.18
C ALA A 216 -8.97 10.30 0.59
N SER A 217 -8.69 9.54 1.66
CA SER A 217 -7.31 9.26 2.08
C SER A 217 -6.54 8.53 0.98
N GLN A 218 -5.22 8.69 0.98
CA GLN A 218 -4.37 8.03 0.00
C GLN A 218 -4.47 6.49 0.04
N ILE A 219 -4.67 5.93 1.24
CA ILE A 219 -4.89 4.49 1.42
C ILE A 219 -6.18 4.06 0.71
N TRP A 220 -7.29 4.78 0.93
CA TRP A 220 -8.55 4.45 0.26
C TRP A 220 -8.45 4.57 -1.26
N ARG A 221 -7.83 5.64 -1.76
CA ARG A 221 -7.56 5.79 -3.20
C ARG A 221 -6.76 4.63 -3.77
N SER A 222 -5.77 4.15 -3.03
CA SER A 222 -4.96 3.00 -3.43
C SER A 222 -5.77 1.71 -3.45
N ILE A 223 -6.60 1.48 -2.43
CA ILE A 223 -7.53 0.34 -2.37
C ILE A 223 -8.52 0.39 -3.54
N CYS A 224 -9.09 1.56 -3.87
CA CYS A 224 -9.97 1.72 -5.04
C CYS A 224 -9.27 1.32 -6.35
N LYS A 225 -7.97 1.64 -6.52
CA LYS A 225 -7.21 1.17 -7.69
C LYS A 225 -7.07 -0.35 -7.73
N GLY A 226 -6.75 -0.97 -6.60
CA GLY A 226 -6.69 -2.43 -6.48
C GLY A 226 -8.06 -3.11 -6.72
N ARG A 227 -9.13 -2.49 -6.26
CA ARG A 227 -10.50 -2.96 -6.48
C ARG A 227 -10.86 -3.09 -7.97
N GLU A 228 -10.43 -2.16 -8.81
CA GLU A 228 -10.67 -2.24 -10.24
C GLU A 228 -9.96 -3.45 -10.89
N VAL A 229 -8.80 -3.83 -10.37
CA VAL A 229 -8.13 -5.07 -10.80
C VAL A 229 -8.88 -6.30 -10.28
N LEU A 230 -9.33 -6.26 -9.02
CA LEU A 230 -10.12 -7.34 -8.43
C LEU A 230 -11.40 -7.61 -9.22
N LYS A 231 -12.15 -6.58 -9.59
CA LYS A 231 -13.38 -6.70 -10.38
C LYS A 231 -13.18 -7.45 -11.70
N LYS A 232 -12.01 -7.30 -12.33
CA LYS A 232 -11.71 -7.97 -13.60
C LYS A 232 -11.56 -9.48 -13.49
N GLY A 233 -11.17 -9.97 -12.31
CA GLY A 233 -10.94 -11.40 -12.07
C GLY A 233 -11.93 -12.04 -11.10
N LEU A 234 -12.88 -11.26 -10.57
CA LEU A 234 -13.83 -11.76 -9.59
C LEU A 234 -14.92 -12.60 -10.28
N ILE A 235 -15.04 -13.84 -9.84
CA ILE A 235 -16.08 -14.77 -10.31
C ILE A 235 -16.98 -15.09 -9.12
N ARG A 236 -18.30 -14.97 -9.32
CA ARG A 236 -19.29 -15.34 -8.32
C ARG A 236 -19.47 -16.86 -8.30
N ARG A 237 -19.31 -17.47 -7.15
CA ARG A 237 -19.73 -18.86 -6.95
C ARG A 237 -21.24 -18.88 -6.70
N ILE A 238 -21.96 -19.58 -7.56
CA ILE A 238 -23.41 -19.72 -7.45
C ILE A 238 -23.73 -20.73 -6.35
N GLY A 239 -24.62 -20.36 -5.41
CA GLY A 239 -25.22 -21.25 -4.43
C GLY A 239 -26.62 -21.68 -4.91
N ASP A 240 -27.66 -21.07 -4.34
CA ASP A 240 -29.09 -21.28 -4.71
C ASP A 240 -29.52 -20.48 -5.96
N GLY A 241 -28.67 -19.63 -6.49
CA GLY A 241 -28.94 -18.79 -7.65
C GLY A 241 -29.78 -17.53 -7.38
N MET A 242 -30.45 -17.41 -6.23
CA MET A 242 -31.40 -16.33 -5.92
C MET A 242 -30.78 -14.91 -5.95
N ARG A 243 -29.46 -14.82 -5.76
CA ARG A 243 -28.71 -13.54 -5.75
C ARG A 243 -27.83 -13.36 -6.99
N THR A 244 -27.99 -14.17 -8.02
CA THR A 244 -27.14 -14.17 -9.20
C THR A 244 -27.91 -13.64 -10.40
N GLU A 245 -27.42 -12.55 -10.95
CA GLU A 245 -27.95 -12.00 -12.20
C GLU A 245 -27.23 -12.64 -13.39
N ILE A 246 -27.95 -13.53 -14.09
CA ILE A 246 -27.39 -14.39 -15.14
C ILE A 246 -26.55 -13.61 -16.16
N TRP A 247 -27.04 -12.47 -16.62
CA TRP A 247 -26.41 -11.67 -17.68
C TRP A 247 -25.43 -10.61 -17.20
N HIS A 248 -25.48 -10.24 -15.91
CA HIS A 248 -24.70 -9.14 -15.37
C HIS A 248 -23.55 -9.59 -14.48
N ASP A 249 -23.73 -10.67 -13.73
CA ASP A 249 -22.70 -11.22 -12.87
C ASP A 249 -21.65 -12.04 -13.64
N ASN A 250 -20.42 -12.01 -13.18
CA ASN A 250 -19.35 -12.87 -13.67
C ASN A 250 -19.44 -14.23 -12.94
N TRP A 251 -19.90 -15.29 -13.59
CA TRP A 251 -20.04 -16.61 -12.97
C TRP A 251 -19.55 -17.77 -13.83
N ILE A 252 -19.17 -17.53 -15.08
CA ILE A 252 -18.64 -18.56 -15.97
C ILE A 252 -17.11 -18.55 -15.93
N ALA A 253 -16.52 -19.53 -15.27
CA ALA A 253 -15.07 -19.72 -15.28
C ALA A 253 -14.59 -20.16 -16.66
N GLY A 254 -13.48 -19.59 -17.11
CA GLY A 254 -12.87 -19.97 -18.41
C GLY A 254 -13.42 -19.24 -19.64
N SER A 255 -14.52 -18.52 -19.53
CA SER A 255 -14.98 -17.61 -20.59
C SER A 255 -14.24 -16.27 -20.52
N PRO A 256 -13.79 -15.69 -21.64
CA PRO A 256 -13.17 -14.37 -21.66
C PRO A 256 -14.04 -13.25 -21.07
N SER A 257 -15.36 -13.34 -21.29
CA SER A 257 -16.36 -12.41 -20.74
C SER A 257 -16.77 -12.73 -19.29
N MET A 258 -16.47 -13.94 -18.80
CA MET A 258 -16.96 -14.53 -17.55
C MET A 258 -18.50 -14.53 -17.43
N LYS A 259 -19.22 -14.27 -18.51
CA LYS A 259 -20.66 -14.15 -18.63
C LYS A 259 -21.18 -15.05 -19.75
N PRO A 260 -22.48 -15.40 -19.75
CA PRO A 260 -23.07 -16.15 -20.85
C PRO A 260 -22.89 -15.40 -22.18
N MET A 261 -22.58 -16.14 -23.24
CA MET A 261 -22.65 -15.67 -24.62
C MET A 261 -24.05 -16.02 -25.15
N GLY A 262 -24.95 -15.06 -25.24
CA GLY A 262 -26.28 -15.27 -25.77
C GLY A 262 -26.95 -13.95 -26.18
N ARG A 263 -28.01 -14.05 -26.99
CA ARG A 263 -28.82 -12.89 -27.37
C ARG A 263 -29.49 -12.28 -26.12
N ARG A 264 -29.36 -10.97 -25.96
CA ARG A 264 -30.02 -10.19 -24.89
C ARG A 264 -31.53 -10.05 -25.10
N ASP A 265 -32.08 -10.55 -26.20
CA ASP A 265 -33.44 -10.24 -26.69
C ASP A 265 -34.50 -11.29 -26.35
N ALA A 266 -34.20 -12.24 -25.47
CA ALA A 266 -35.24 -13.08 -24.89
C ALA A 266 -35.76 -12.42 -23.62
N GLU A 267 -36.86 -11.67 -23.71
CA GLU A 267 -37.69 -11.33 -22.55
C GLU A 267 -38.03 -12.61 -21.80
N PRO A 268 -38.00 -12.60 -20.46
CA PRO A 268 -38.49 -13.74 -19.68
C PRO A 268 -40.00 -13.91 -19.94
N VAL A 269 -40.40 -15.11 -20.40
CA VAL A 269 -41.78 -15.56 -20.44
C VAL A 269 -42.30 -15.77 -19.02
#